data_9d8058c9b56294d5d72d36ce62f84329
#
_entry.id   9d8058c9b56294d5d72d36ce62f84329
#
_cell.length_a   1.000
_cell.length_b   1.000
_cell.length_c   1.000
_cell.angle_alpha   90.00
_cell.angle_beta   90.00
_cell.angle_gamma   90.00
#
_symmetry.space_group_name_H-M   'P 1'
#
loop_
_entity.id
_entity.type
_entity.pdbx_description
1 polymer ?
#
loop_
_entity_poly.entity_id
_entity_poly.type
_entity_poly.pdbx_seq_one_letter_code
_entity_poly.pdbx_strand_id
1 'polypeptide(L)'
;MDIHEYQAKEILAGYGVKIAEGGLAYSPEDAVQRTREIGGNVWAVKAQIHSGARGKAGGVKICFSHEEVEAAADGMLGKRMVTHQTGPAGKVCSRLYIEAGTDIAKELYFSFLVDRAHERIVMVGSAEGGMEIEDLAENNPDAINKIHIDPAVGLLDFQARKMAFALGLEASQISHAVKFIRGCYCAMRELDANMLEINPLVVTKSGELIALDAKMGFDDNALFRRQKVAELRDKTQEDSREMAAADRGLSYVGLDGDIGCMINGAGLAMATMDMIKLAGGEPANFLDVGGGASPERTEKAFRLVLADEGVKAMLVNIFAGINRCDWIAEGVVHAVKKIDMQIPLIVRLSGTNVEEGRKIIAESGLPIITATTLAEAAEKAVQARNEQVAKEGAA
;
A
#
# COMPACT_ATOMS: atom_id res chain seq x y z
N MET A 1 -1.55 4.42 5.24
CA MET A 1 -2.90 4.58 4.62
C MET A 1 -2.79 5.45 3.39
N ASP A 2 -3.25 4.97 2.23
CA ASP A 2 -3.33 5.76 1.00
C ASP A 2 -4.73 6.34 0.83
N ILE A 3 -4.84 7.43 0.04
CA ILE A 3 -6.11 8.05 -0.31
C ILE A 3 -6.25 8.18 -1.84
N HIS A 4 -7.46 8.45 -2.32
CA HIS A 4 -7.70 8.70 -3.73
C HIS A 4 -7.11 10.03 -4.22
N GLU A 5 -6.84 10.13 -5.51
CA GLU A 5 -6.32 11.34 -6.15
C GLU A 5 -7.17 12.59 -5.85
N TYR A 6 -8.50 12.49 -5.96
CA TYR A 6 -9.37 13.63 -5.70
C TYR A 6 -9.26 14.12 -4.26
N GLN A 7 -9.12 13.22 -3.29
CA GLN A 7 -8.94 13.56 -1.87
C GLN A 7 -7.58 14.25 -1.65
N ALA A 8 -6.52 13.72 -2.28
CA ALA A 8 -5.21 14.35 -2.23
C ALA A 8 -5.23 15.77 -2.80
N LYS A 9 -5.93 15.97 -3.93
CA LYS A 9 -6.12 17.29 -4.54
C LYS A 9 -6.91 18.25 -3.65
N GLU A 10 -8.01 17.81 -3.05
CA GLU A 10 -8.80 18.61 -2.11
C GLU A 10 -7.96 19.06 -0.91
N ILE A 11 -7.17 18.15 -0.33
CA ILE A 11 -6.23 18.50 0.73
C ILE A 11 -5.26 19.55 0.25
N LEU A 12 -4.59 19.32 -0.87
CA LEU A 12 -3.58 20.24 -1.42
C LEU A 12 -4.15 21.63 -1.73
N ALA A 13 -5.38 21.69 -2.27
CA ALA A 13 -6.08 22.94 -2.51
C ALA A 13 -6.30 23.73 -1.21
N GLY A 14 -6.62 23.05 -0.11
CA GLY A 14 -6.73 23.64 1.23
C GLY A 14 -5.42 24.27 1.74
N TYR A 15 -4.28 23.85 1.22
CA TYR A 15 -2.96 24.44 1.50
C TYR A 15 -2.48 25.44 0.42
N GLY A 16 -3.38 25.85 -0.47
CA GLY A 16 -3.09 26.85 -1.51
C GLY A 16 -2.31 26.32 -2.72
N VAL A 17 -2.26 25.01 -2.89
CA VAL A 17 -1.75 24.36 -4.09
C VAL A 17 -2.83 24.41 -5.17
N LYS A 18 -2.49 24.93 -6.35
CA LYS A 18 -3.43 25.01 -7.46
C LYS A 18 -3.66 23.64 -8.08
N ILE A 19 -4.94 23.29 -8.25
CA ILE A 19 -5.41 22.06 -8.91
C ILE A 19 -6.33 22.45 -10.08
N ALA A 20 -6.55 21.53 -11.01
CA ALA A 20 -7.60 21.73 -12.02
C ALA A 20 -8.99 21.53 -11.38
N GLU A 21 -10.01 22.20 -11.91
CA GLU A 21 -11.38 22.06 -11.47
C GLU A 21 -11.89 20.65 -11.81
N GLY A 22 -12.59 20.01 -10.87
CA GLY A 22 -13.05 18.65 -11.06
C GLY A 22 -14.11 18.23 -10.04
N GLY A 23 -14.72 17.06 -10.28
CA GLY A 23 -15.74 16.48 -9.41
C GLY A 23 -15.87 14.97 -9.56
N LEU A 24 -16.41 14.35 -8.51
CA LEU A 24 -16.67 12.90 -8.48
C LEU A 24 -17.90 12.55 -9.31
N ALA A 25 -17.85 11.35 -9.92
CA ALA A 25 -18.95 10.70 -10.58
C ALA A 25 -19.02 9.22 -10.22
N TYR A 26 -20.23 8.71 -10.02
CA TYR A 26 -20.52 7.34 -9.62
C TYR A 26 -21.34 6.58 -10.69
N SER A 27 -21.76 7.27 -11.73
CA SER A 27 -22.44 6.71 -12.91
C SER A 27 -21.98 7.46 -14.16
N PRO A 28 -22.24 6.91 -15.37
CA PRO A 28 -21.98 7.62 -16.63
C PRO A 28 -22.76 8.95 -16.72
N GLU A 29 -24.00 8.98 -16.25
CA GLU A 29 -24.84 10.18 -16.22
C GLU A 29 -24.27 11.25 -15.29
N ASP A 30 -23.80 10.84 -14.08
CA ASP A 30 -23.10 11.73 -13.17
C ASP A 30 -21.85 12.33 -13.82
N ALA A 31 -21.09 11.52 -14.57
CA ALA A 31 -19.88 11.99 -15.27
C ALA A 31 -20.22 13.08 -16.29
N VAL A 32 -21.26 12.89 -17.08
CA VAL A 32 -21.76 13.91 -18.01
C VAL A 32 -22.28 15.14 -17.26
N GLN A 33 -22.98 14.96 -16.15
CA GLN A 33 -23.45 16.10 -15.35
C GLN A 33 -22.28 16.93 -14.82
N ARG A 34 -21.20 16.29 -14.36
CA ARG A 34 -19.99 17.00 -13.90
C ARG A 34 -19.34 17.83 -15.00
N THR A 35 -19.29 17.33 -16.24
CA THR A 35 -18.75 18.14 -17.35
C THR A 35 -19.54 19.41 -17.60
N ARG A 36 -20.87 19.36 -17.41
CA ARG A 36 -21.74 20.57 -17.56
C ARG A 36 -21.49 21.58 -16.43
N GLU A 37 -21.23 21.11 -15.23
CA GLU A 37 -20.93 21.94 -14.06
C GLU A 37 -19.54 22.61 -14.20
N ILE A 38 -18.53 21.84 -14.61
CA ILE A 38 -17.16 22.31 -14.84
C ILE A 38 -17.11 23.26 -16.06
N GLY A 39 -17.95 23.03 -17.07
CA GLY A 39 -17.90 23.76 -18.32
C GLY A 39 -16.74 23.36 -19.23
N GLY A 40 -16.46 24.19 -20.24
CA GLY A 40 -15.41 23.90 -21.22
C GLY A 40 -15.85 22.89 -22.30
N ASN A 41 -14.85 22.34 -23.01
CA ASN A 41 -15.06 21.41 -24.12
C ASN A 41 -14.01 20.29 -24.16
N VAL A 42 -13.16 20.20 -23.15
CA VAL A 42 -12.18 19.13 -22.98
C VAL A 42 -12.17 18.69 -21.51
N TRP A 43 -12.30 17.40 -21.27
CA TRP A 43 -12.32 16.83 -19.92
C TRP A 43 -11.43 15.59 -19.83
N ALA A 44 -10.88 15.36 -18.65
CA ALA A 44 -10.22 14.10 -18.31
C ALA A 44 -11.13 13.26 -17.43
N VAL A 45 -11.43 12.03 -17.85
CA VAL A 45 -12.13 11.01 -17.07
C VAL A 45 -11.07 10.11 -16.43
N LYS A 46 -11.00 10.14 -15.09
CA LYS A 46 -9.94 9.47 -14.32
C LYS A 46 -10.53 8.46 -13.33
N ALA A 47 -10.20 7.17 -13.51
CA ALA A 47 -10.55 6.13 -12.54
C ALA A 47 -9.90 6.40 -11.18
N GLN A 48 -10.66 6.23 -10.11
CA GLN A 48 -10.19 6.42 -8.73
C GLN A 48 -9.92 5.06 -8.09
N ILE A 49 -8.65 4.64 -8.14
CA ILE A 49 -8.12 3.43 -7.48
C ILE A 49 -6.82 3.80 -6.75
N HIS A 50 -6.48 3.07 -5.69
CA HIS A 50 -5.20 3.24 -4.99
C HIS A 50 -4.08 2.57 -5.77
N SER A 51 -3.69 3.16 -6.90
CA SER A 51 -2.58 2.72 -7.73
C SER A 51 -2.09 3.86 -8.63
N GLY A 52 -0.80 3.88 -8.88
CA GLY A 52 -0.20 4.66 -9.97
C GLY A 52 -0.38 3.97 -11.33
N ALA A 53 0.21 4.58 -12.38
CA ALA A 53 0.21 4.06 -13.76
C ALA A 53 -1.19 3.79 -14.35
N ARG A 54 -2.24 4.41 -13.82
CA ARG A 54 -3.63 4.28 -14.29
C ARG A 54 -3.78 4.60 -15.76
N GLY A 55 -3.03 5.59 -16.26
CA GLY A 55 -3.05 5.97 -17.68
C GLY A 55 -2.67 4.81 -18.60
N LYS A 56 -1.60 4.07 -18.29
CA LYS A 56 -1.16 2.88 -19.05
C LYS A 56 -2.20 1.75 -19.02
N ALA A 57 -2.99 1.65 -17.95
CA ALA A 57 -4.05 0.66 -17.77
C ALA A 57 -5.41 1.12 -18.33
N GLY A 58 -5.47 2.25 -19.05
CA GLY A 58 -6.71 2.78 -19.64
C GLY A 58 -7.62 3.48 -18.62
N GLY A 59 -7.12 3.78 -17.41
CA GLY A 59 -7.85 4.45 -16.33
C GLY A 59 -7.86 5.99 -16.41
N VAL A 60 -7.31 6.57 -17.48
CA VAL A 60 -7.37 8.00 -17.78
C VAL A 60 -7.72 8.17 -19.25
N LYS A 61 -8.77 8.92 -19.55
CA LYS A 61 -9.17 9.26 -20.93
C LYS A 61 -9.46 10.75 -21.05
N ILE A 62 -8.93 11.36 -22.10
CA ILE A 62 -9.28 12.73 -22.50
C ILE A 62 -10.46 12.63 -23.46
N CYS A 63 -11.49 13.42 -23.19
CA CYS A 63 -12.76 13.43 -23.91
C CYS A 63 -13.06 14.85 -24.41
N PHE A 64 -13.64 14.92 -25.59
CA PHE A 64 -13.96 16.18 -26.29
C PHE A 64 -15.47 16.37 -26.52
N SER A 65 -16.27 15.39 -26.09
CA SER A 65 -17.73 15.47 -26.10
C SER A 65 -18.34 14.78 -24.88
N HIS A 66 -19.61 15.07 -24.60
CA HIS A 66 -20.33 14.42 -23.49
C HIS A 66 -20.52 12.92 -23.75
N GLU A 67 -20.72 12.53 -25.00
CA GLU A 67 -20.86 11.13 -25.42
C GLU A 67 -19.56 10.36 -25.19
N GLU A 68 -18.41 10.96 -25.45
CA GLU A 68 -17.10 10.37 -25.13
C GLU A 68 -16.89 10.20 -23.63
N VAL A 69 -17.35 11.16 -22.81
CA VAL A 69 -17.28 11.08 -21.36
C VAL A 69 -18.15 9.94 -20.85
N GLU A 70 -19.40 9.83 -21.34
CA GLU A 70 -20.32 8.76 -20.99
C GLU A 70 -19.74 7.38 -21.32
N ALA A 71 -19.22 7.21 -22.55
CA ALA A 71 -18.59 5.98 -22.99
C ALA A 71 -17.33 5.64 -22.19
N ALA A 72 -16.52 6.64 -21.84
CA ALA A 72 -15.33 6.45 -21.00
C ALA A 72 -15.74 6.01 -19.58
N ALA A 73 -16.77 6.62 -19.00
CA ALA A 73 -17.28 6.29 -17.69
C ALA A 73 -17.85 4.87 -17.63
N ASP A 74 -18.67 4.46 -18.61
CA ASP A 74 -19.19 3.09 -18.73
C ASP A 74 -18.06 2.06 -18.90
N GLY A 75 -17.03 2.44 -19.64
CA GLY A 75 -15.85 1.59 -19.86
C GLY A 75 -14.99 1.37 -18.63
N MET A 76 -15.05 2.24 -17.60
CA MET A 76 -14.21 2.21 -16.40
C MET A 76 -14.95 1.78 -15.14
N LEU A 77 -16.19 2.25 -14.93
CA LEU A 77 -16.97 1.97 -13.71
C LEU A 77 -17.27 0.47 -13.57
N GLY A 78 -17.10 -0.04 -12.36
CA GLY A 78 -17.29 -1.45 -12.04
C GLY A 78 -16.25 -2.40 -12.63
N LYS A 79 -15.33 -1.90 -13.48
CA LYS A 79 -14.29 -2.74 -14.09
C LYS A 79 -13.09 -2.90 -13.15
N ARG A 80 -12.46 -4.06 -13.26
CA ARG A 80 -11.21 -4.36 -12.56
C ARG A 80 -10.04 -3.83 -13.37
N MET A 81 -9.27 -2.93 -12.78
CA MET A 81 -8.07 -2.37 -13.39
C MET A 81 -6.84 -3.06 -12.83
N VAL A 82 -5.99 -3.54 -13.72
CA VAL A 82 -4.71 -4.18 -13.38
C VAL A 82 -3.60 -3.26 -13.81
N THR A 83 -2.76 -2.86 -12.87
CA THR A 83 -1.51 -2.12 -13.11
C THR A 83 -0.35 -2.92 -12.53
N HIS A 84 0.88 -2.56 -12.82
CA HIS A 84 2.03 -3.23 -12.19
C HIS A 84 2.05 -3.05 -10.65
N GLN A 85 1.44 -1.99 -10.12
CA GLN A 85 1.34 -1.73 -8.67
C GLN A 85 0.21 -2.47 -7.97
N THR A 86 -0.87 -2.82 -8.69
CA THR A 86 -2.00 -3.57 -8.11
C THR A 86 -1.79 -5.08 -8.08
N GLY A 87 -0.76 -5.57 -8.78
CA GLY A 87 -0.60 -6.99 -9.03
C GLY A 87 -1.73 -7.59 -9.88
N PRO A 88 -1.73 -8.93 -10.12
CA PRO A 88 -2.73 -9.59 -10.98
C PRO A 88 -4.17 -9.49 -10.46
N ALA A 89 -4.34 -9.34 -9.14
CA ALA A 89 -5.65 -9.19 -8.51
C ALA A 89 -6.37 -7.91 -8.95
N GLY A 90 -5.63 -6.84 -9.27
CA GLY A 90 -6.19 -5.57 -9.69
C GLY A 90 -7.10 -4.91 -8.65
N LYS A 91 -7.60 -3.71 -8.96
CA LYS A 91 -8.54 -2.95 -8.12
C LYS A 91 -9.80 -2.61 -8.91
N VAL A 92 -10.97 -2.69 -8.25
CA VAL A 92 -12.24 -2.33 -8.88
C VAL A 92 -12.41 -0.81 -8.85
N CYS A 93 -12.73 -0.21 -10.00
CA CYS A 93 -13.02 1.21 -10.13
C CYS A 93 -14.48 1.47 -9.72
N SER A 94 -14.72 1.96 -8.52
CA SER A 94 -16.07 2.26 -8.00
C SER A 94 -16.52 3.70 -8.23
N ARG A 95 -15.61 4.59 -8.63
CA ARG A 95 -15.85 6.02 -8.84
C ARG A 95 -14.85 6.61 -9.81
N LEU A 96 -15.25 7.71 -10.44
CA LEU A 96 -14.44 8.48 -11.37
C LEU A 96 -14.23 9.90 -10.83
N TYR A 97 -13.14 10.51 -11.26
CA TYR A 97 -12.93 11.95 -11.11
C TYR A 97 -12.93 12.59 -12.49
N ILE A 98 -13.87 13.51 -12.72
CA ILE A 98 -14.01 14.26 -13.97
C ILE A 98 -13.31 15.59 -13.75
N GLU A 99 -12.39 15.93 -14.62
CA GLU A 99 -11.52 17.10 -14.46
C GLU A 99 -11.49 17.93 -15.73
N ALA A 100 -11.43 19.26 -15.58
CA ALA A 100 -11.25 20.19 -16.69
C ALA A 100 -9.95 19.91 -17.43
N GLY A 101 -9.98 19.96 -18.75
CA GLY A 101 -8.78 19.86 -19.58
C GLY A 101 -7.79 20.96 -19.25
N THR A 102 -6.53 20.62 -19.12
CA THR A 102 -5.44 21.56 -18.81
C THR A 102 -4.54 21.76 -20.03
N ASP A 103 -4.28 22.99 -20.38
CA ASP A 103 -3.38 23.37 -21.48
C ASP A 103 -1.91 23.23 -21.03
N ILE A 104 -1.35 22.04 -21.20
CA ILE A 104 -0.01 21.69 -20.73
C ILE A 104 1.04 22.27 -21.66
N ALA A 105 2.01 23.01 -21.10
CA ALA A 105 3.22 23.44 -21.78
C ALA A 105 4.42 22.56 -21.39
N LYS A 106 4.48 22.11 -20.11
CA LYS A 106 5.57 21.30 -19.60
C LYS A 106 5.06 20.40 -18.48
N GLU A 107 5.52 19.15 -18.45
CA GLU A 107 5.29 18.20 -17.37
C GLU A 107 6.56 18.01 -16.54
N LEU A 108 6.40 18.04 -15.22
CA LEU A 108 7.46 17.96 -14.23
C LEU A 108 7.11 16.86 -13.23
N TYR A 109 8.12 16.31 -12.57
CA TYR A 109 7.95 15.45 -11.41
C TYR A 109 8.23 16.23 -10.13
N PHE A 110 7.40 16.07 -9.11
CA PHE A 110 7.61 16.66 -7.80
C PHE A 110 7.09 15.76 -6.68
N SER A 111 7.89 15.55 -5.63
CA SER A 111 7.45 14.79 -4.46
C SER A 111 8.14 15.22 -3.16
N PHE A 112 7.48 14.89 -2.04
CA PHE A 112 8.07 14.81 -0.72
C PHE A 112 7.96 13.39 -0.19
N LEU A 113 9.06 12.88 0.36
CA LEU A 113 9.16 11.54 0.91
C LEU A 113 9.85 11.58 2.28
N VAL A 114 9.57 10.61 3.13
CA VAL A 114 10.38 10.36 4.32
C VAL A 114 11.58 9.51 3.95
N ASP A 115 12.76 10.11 3.95
CA ASP A 115 14.02 9.41 3.73
C ASP A 115 14.49 8.78 5.04
N ARG A 116 14.34 7.46 5.14
CA ARG A 116 14.70 6.69 6.35
C ARG A 116 16.19 6.59 6.56
N ALA A 117 16.99 6.64 5.49
CA ALA A 117 18.45 6.55 5.58
C ALA A 117 19.05 7.84 6.19
N HIS A 118 18.43 9.00 5.89
CA HIS A 118 18.86 10.29 6.40
C HIS A 118 17.96 10.83 7.53
N GLU A 119 16.93 10.06 7.94
CA GLU A 119 16.00 10.37 9.05
C GLU A 119 15.33 11.75 8.90
N ARG A 120 14.94 12.12 7.69
CA ARG A 120 14.33 13.42 7.37
C ARG A 120 13.47 13.40 6.13
N ILE A 121 12.69 14.46 5.95
CA ILE A 121 11.95 14.65 4.71
C ILE A 121 12.92 15.05 3.59
N VAL A 122 12.78 14.42 2.44
CA VAL A 122 13.45 14.80 1.20
C VAL A 122 12.43 15.32 0.20
N MET A 123 12.76 16.44 -0.41
CA MET A 123 12.07 17.00 -1.56
C MET A 123 12.77 16.48 -2.81
N VAL A 124 12.03 15.86 -3.71
CA VAL A 124 12.53 15.29 -4.96
C VAL A 124 11.84 15.97 -6.13
N GLY A 125 12.58 16.29 -7.17
CA GLY A 125 12.02 16.91 -8.36
C GLY A 125 12.83 16.64 -9.61
N SER A 126 12.15 16.58 -10.75
CA SER A 126 12.75 16.46 -12.08
C SER A 126 12.03 17.36 -13.08
N ALA A 127 12.80 17.88 -14.04
CA ALA A 127 12.27 18.58 -15.20
C ALA A 127 11.59 17.63 -16.20
N GLU A 128 11.67 16.34 -15.98
CA GLU A 128 11.03 15.27 -16.74
C GLU A 128 9.90 14.66 -15.88
N GLY A 129 8.65 14.86 -16.30
CA GLY A 129 7.45 14.36 -15.61
C GLY A 129 6.57 13.52 -16.53
N GLY A 130 5.45 13.01 -15.99
CA GLY A 130 4.52 12.16 -16.73
C GLY A 130 5.00 10.73 -16.98
N MET A 131 6.15 10.34 -16.44
CA MET A 131 6.73 9.00 -16.49
C MET A 131 6.95 8.46 -15.08
N GLU A 132 7.26 7.16 -14.97
CA GLU A 132 7.61 6.57 -13.68
C GLU A 132 8.99 7.06 -13.22
N ILE A 133 9.06 7.53 -11.98
CA ILE A 133 10.31 8.09 -11.44
C ILE A 133 11.39 7.03 -11.27
N GLU A 134 10.98 5.76 -11.09
CA GLU A 134 11.85 4.61 -11.00
C GLU A 134 12.60 4.39 -12.33
N ASP A 135 11.88 4.45 -13.46
CA ASP A 135 12.46 4.37 -14.80
C ASP A 135 13.48 5.51 -15.03
N LEU A 136 13.14 6.72 -14.56
CA LEU A 136 14.05 7.86 -14.66
C LEU A 136 15.30 7.67 -13.78
N ALA A 137 15.12 7.12 -12.56
CA ALA A 137 16.21 6.88 -11.63
C ALA A 137 17.22 5.83 -12.15
N GLU A 138 16.76 4.85 -12.91
CA GLU A 138 17.62 3.83 -13.53
C GLU A 138 18.34 4.36 -14.77
N ASN A 139 17.63 5.10 -15.64
CA ASN A 139 18.15 5.48 -16.95
C ASN A 139 18.86 6.83 -16.94
N ASN A 140 18.45 7.79 -16.10
CA ASN A 140 19.00 9.15 -16.01
C ASN A 140 18.96 9.70 -14.58
N PRO A 141 19.74 9.12 -13.63
CA PRO A 141 19.71 9.53 -12.22
C PRO A 141 20.09 11.00 -11.99
N ASP A 142 20.88 11.60 -12.88
CA ASP A 142 21.31 13.00 -12.80
C ASP A 142 20.15 13.99 -13.05
N ALA A 143 19.08 13.56 -13.70
CA ALA A 143 17.87 14.37 -13.89
C ALA A 143 17.06 14.52 -12.59
N ILE A 144 17.35 13.73 -11.54
CA ILE A 144 16.65 13.73 -10.27
C ILE A 144 17.37 14.62 -9.26
N ASN A 145 16.72 15.69 -8.86
CA ASN A 145 17.21 16.61 -7.85
C ASN A 145 16.64 16.27 -6.48
N LYS A 146 17.49 16.15 -5.47
CA LYS A 146 17.11 15.83 -4.08
C LYS A 146 17.56 16.95 -3.14
N ILE A 147 16.66 17.42 -2.28
CA ILE A 147 16.96 18.41 -1.24
C ILE A 147 16.40 17.92 0.08
N HIS A 148 17.28 17.57 1.02
CA HIS A 148 16.90 17.18 2.36
C HIS A 148 16.50 18.38 3.20
N ILE A 149 15.48 18.21 4.03
CA ILE A 149 14.94 19.26 4.90
C ILE A 149 15.27 18.90 6.34
N ASP A 150 15.94 19.80 7.03
CA ASP A 150 16.23 19.63 8.44
C ASP A 150 14.93 19.71 9.26
N PRO A 151 14.59 18.66 10.06
CA PRO A 151 13.33 18.63 10.81
C PRO A 151 13.21 19.70 11.90
N ALA A 152 14.34 20.23 12.40
CA ALA A 152 14.34 21.27 13.43
C ALA A 152 14.04 22.67 12.86
N VAL A 153 14.45 22.92 11.60
CA VAL A 153 14.29 24.21 10.92
C VAL A 153 13.07 24.21 9.99
N GLY A 154 12.77 23.08 9.38
CA GLY A 154 11.76 22.94 8.35
C GLY A 154 12.21 23.45 6.98
N LEU A 155 11.28 23.51 6.03
CA LEU A 155 11.54 23.98 4.67
C LEU A 155 11.79 25.50 4.65
N LEU A 156 12.92 25.90 4.12
CA LEU A 156 13.29 27.30 3.91
C LEU A 156 13.06 27.73 2.46
N ASP A 157 12.70 28.98 2.26
CA ASP A 157 12.37 29.51 0.92
C ASP A 157 13.52 29.39 -0.09
N PHE A 158 14.78 29.41 0.36
CA PHE A 158 15.90 29.23 -0.56
C PHE A 158 15.98 27.78 -1.09
N GLN A 159 15.56 26.79 -0.29
CA GLN A 159 15.49 25.39 -0.73
C GLN A 159 14.38 25.21 -1.77
N ALA A 160 13.21 25.81 -1.54
CA ALA A 160 12.13 25.82 -2.51
C ALA A 160 12.53 26.52 -3.81
N ARG A 161 13.25 27.67 -3.74
CA ARG A 161 13.81 28.34 -4.93
C ARG A 161 14.83 27.47 -5.66
N LYS A 162 15.72 26.79 -4.91
CA LYS A 162 16.71 25.87 -5.50
C LYS A 162 16.02 24.76 -6.29
N MET A 163 14.96 24.18 -5.74
CA MET A 163 14.17 23.15 -6.43
C MET A 163 13.46 23.74 -7.66
N ALA A 164 12.87 24.93 -7.55
CA ALA A 164 12.21 25.57 -8.67
C ALA A 164 13.16 25.82 -9.86
N PHE A 165 14.41 26.21 -9.61
CA PHE A 165 15.43 26.32 -10.64
C PHE A 165 15.83 24.95 -11.21
N ALA A 166 15.95 23.92 -10.38
CA ALA A 166 16.25 22.55 -10.81
C ALA A 166 15.16 21.97 -11.71
N LEU A 167 13.89 22.35 -11.48
CA LEU A 167 12.75 22.02 -12.34
C LEU A 167 12.75 22.80 -13.68
N GLY A 168 13.71 23.72 -13.87
CA GLY A 168 13.82 24.55 -15.08
C GLY A 168 12.67 25.54 -15.24
N LEU A 169 12.17 26.07 -14.12
CA LEU A 169 11.13 27.11 -14.13
C LEU A 169 11.72 28.48 -14.44
N GLU A 170 10.95 29.30 -15.13
CA GLU A 170 11.33 30.68 -15.47
C GLU A 170 11.27 31.62 -14.24
N ALA A 171 12.00 32.69 -14.28
CA ALA A 171 12.10 33.68 -13.19
C ALA A 171 10.72 34.18 -12.70
N SER A 172 9.77 34.38 -13.64
CA SER A 172 8.38 34.78 -13.37
C SER A 172 7.58 33.72 -12.56
N GLN A 173 7.97 32.45 -12.65
CA GLN A 173 7.29 31.33 -12.03
C GLN A 173 7.83 30.98 -10.64
N ILE A 174 9.06 31.44 -10.31
CA ILE A 174 9.76 31.04 -9.07
C ILE A 174 8.94 31.37 -7.81
N SER A 175 8.32 32.56 -7.75
CA SER A 175 7.53 32.96 -6.57
C SER A 175 6.29 32.09 -6.38
N HIS A 176 5.66 31.65 -7.47
CA HIS A 176 4.52 30.74 -7.43
C HIS A 176 4.97 29.33 -7.03
N ALA A 177 6.10 28.86 -7.57
CA ALA A 177 6.68 27.58 -7.19
C ALA A 177 7.05 27.51 -5.70
N VAL A 178 7.61 28.59 -5.14
CA VAL A 178 7.90 28.63 -3.70
C VAL A 178 6.62 28.48 -2.87
N LYS A 179 5.53 29.17 -3.23
CA LYS A 179 4.23 29.04 -2.54
C LYS A 179 3.67 27.64 -2.67
N PHE A 180 3.71 27.07 -3.88
CA PHE A 180 3.27 25.69 -4.18
C PHE A 180 4.04 24.67 -3.32
N ILE A 181 5.37 24.72 -3.34
CA ILE A 181 6.24 23.81 -2.59
C ILE A 181 6.01 23.94 -1.08
N ARG A 182 5.82 25.16 -0.56
CA ARG A 182 5.48 25.38 0.85
C ARG A 182 4.12 24.78 1.22
N GLY A 183 3.10 24.96 0.37
CA GLY A 183 1.79 24.37 0.56
C GLY A 183 1.87 22.84 0.67
N CYS A 184 2.58 22.20 -0.25
CA CYS A 184 2.82 20.76 -0.23
C CYS A 184 3.56 20.31 1.05
N TYR A 185 4.59 21.05 1.47
CA TYR A 185 5.34 20.75 2.69
C TYR A 185 4.49 20.90 3.95
N CYS A 186 3.67 21.96 4.04
CA CYS A 186 2.74 22.15 5.16
C CYS A 186 1.73 21.01 5.23
N ALA A 187 1.11 20.63 4.10
CA ALA A 187 0.20 19.50 4.03
C ALA A 187 0.85 18.21 4.55
N MET A 188 2.07 17.92 4.07
CA MET A 188 2.81 16.73 4.50
C MET A 188 3.08 16.72 6.02
N ARG A 189 3.56 17.84 6.57
CA ARG A 189 3.92 17.95 7.99
C ARG A 189 2.72 17.96 8.91
N GLU A 190 1.70 18.76 8.59
CA GLU A 190 0.55 18.98 9.46
C GLU A 190 -0.41 17.80 9.50
N LEU A 191 -0.41 16.97 8.44
CA LEU A 191 -1.29 15.82 8.35
C LEU A 191 -0.60 14.48 8.63
N ASP A 192 0.69 14.50 9.01
CA ASP A 192 1.51 13.30 9.21
C ASP A 192 1.54 12.40 7.97
N ALA A 193 1.64 13.01 6.78
CA ALA A 193 1.86 12.26 5.55
C ALA A 193 3.29 11.70 5.51
N ASN A 194 3.46 10.50 4.99
CA ASN A 194 4.75 9.85 4.77
C ASN A 194 5.22 9.98 3.32
N MET A 195 4.29 10.29 2.41
CA MET A 195 4.54 10.50 0.99
C MET A 195 3.53 11.48 0.40
N LEU A 196 4.01 12.37 -0.45
CA LEU A 196 3.23 13.23 -1.32
C LEU A 196 3.93 13.25 -2.67
N GLU A 197 3.25 12.82 -3.72
CA GLU A 197 3.77 12.79 -5.08
C GLU A 197 2.82 13.55 -6.01
N ILE A 198 3.37 14.37 -6.88
CA ILE A 198 2.65 15.09 -7.93
C ILE A 198 3.32 14.73 -9.25
N ASN A 199 2.65 13.90 -10.05
CA ASN A 199 3.20 13.37 -11.29
C ASN A 199 2.11 13.17 -12.35
N PRO A 200 1.95 14.16 -13.27
CA PRO A 200 2.79 15.33 -13.42
C PRO A 200 2.36 16.54 -12.58
N LEU A 201 3.35 17.33 -12.15
CA LEU A 201 3.21 18.75 -11.90
C LEU A 201 3.31 19.45 -13.25
N VAL A 202 2.32 20.22 -13.62
CA VAL A 202 2.33 20.85 -14.94
C VAL A 202 2.56 22.37 -14.87
N VAL A 203 3.28 22.87 -15.86
CA VAL A 203 3.29 24.28 -16.21
C VAL A 203 2.32 24.44 -17.37
N THR A 204 1.31 25.29 -17.21
CA THR A 204 0.35 25.62 -18.27
C THR A 204 0.95 26.56 -19.30
N LYS A 205 0.31 26.69 -20.48
CA LYS A 205 0.71 27.69 -21.48
C LYS A 205 0.60 29.13 -20.95
N SER A 206 -0.24 29.39 -19.93
CA SER A 206 -0.30 30.67 -19.23
C SER A 206 0.78 30.85 -18.17
N GLY A 207 1.65 29.86 -17.95
CA GLY A 207 2.76 29.91 -16.98
C GLY A 207 2.37 29.54 -15.55
N GLU A 208 1.16 29.02 -15.33
CA GLU A 208 0.70 28.59 -14.01
C GLU A 208 1.19 27.18 -13.66
N LEU A 209 1.42 26.94 -12.37
CA LEU A 209 1.76 25.62 -11.83
C LEU A 209 0.49 24.94 -11.31
N ILE A 210 0.19 23.72 -11.79
CA ILE A 210 -0.99 22.97 -11.42
C ILE A 210 -0.58 21.52 -11.05
N ALA A 211 -1.06 21.03 -9.90
CA ALA A 211 -0.99 19.62 -9.56
C ALA A 211 -2.05 18.84 -10.37
N LEU A 212 -1.62 18.18 -11.46
CA LEU A 212 -2.54 17.51 -12.38
C LEU A 212 -2.90 16.11 -11.90
N ASP A 213 -1.95 15.37 -11.33
CA ASP A 213 -2.20 14.14 -10.58
C ASP A 213 -1.47 14.21 -9.25
N ALA A 214 -2.11 13.72 -8.19
CA ALA A 214 -1.57 13.76 -6.84
C ALA A 214 -1.83 12.44 -6.12
N LYS A 215 -0.80 11.94 -5.45
CA LYS A 215 -0.84 10.76 -4.59
C LYS A 215 -0.36 11.16 -3.20
N MET A 216 -1.10 10.78 -2.16
CA MET A 216 -0.71 11.00 -0.77
C MET A 216 -0.90 9.73 0.04
N GLY A 217 0.12 9.44 0.85
CA GLY A 217 0.09 8.39 1.88
C GLY A 217 0.30 9.00 3.26
N PHE A 218 -0.31 8.40 4.26
CA PHE A 218 -0.25 8.85 5.66
C PHE A 218 0.31 7.77 6.57
N ASP A 219 0.93 8.21 7.65
CA ASP A 219 1.38 7.30 8.70
C ASP A 219 0.18 6.77 9.50
N ASP A 220 -0.09 5.47 9.40
CA ASP A 220 -1.18 4.81 10.12
C ASP A 220 -1.05 4.99 11.65
N ASN A 221 0.19 5.09 12.16
CA ASN A 221 0.44 5.33 13.58
C ASN A 221 0.04 6.74 14.05
N ALA A 222 -0.19 7.68 13.13
CA ALA A 222 -0.61 9.04 13.45
C ALA A 222 -2.13 9.26 13.31
N LEU A 223 -2.88 8.33 12.71
CA LEU A 223 -4.31 8.50 12.40
C LEU A 223 -5.16 8.75 13.65
N PHE A 224 -4.77 8.24 14.82
CA PHE A 224 -5.49 8.50 16.08
C PHE A 224 -5.62 10.00 16.40
N ARG A 225 -4.68 10.83 15.95
CA ARG A 225 -4.69 12.29 16.11
C ARG A 225 -5.13 13.04 14.85
N ARG A 226 -5.39 12.33 13.74
CA ARG A 226 -5.80 12.87 12.41
C ARG A 226 -7.14 12.29 11.97
N GLN A 227 -8.18 12.46 12.79
CA GLN A 227 -9.49 11.85 12.55
C GLN A 227 -10.06 12.18 11.17
N LYS A 228 -9.98 13.44 10.71
CA LYS A 228 -10.42 13.85 9.37
C LYS A 228 -9.70 13.12 8.25
N VAL A 229 -8.41 12.82 8.43
CA VAL A 229 -7.62 12.03 7.47
C VAL A 229 -8.06 10.56 7.53
N ALA A 230 -8.26 10.01 8.74
CA ALA A 230 -8.72 8.63 8.92
C ALA A 230 -10.09 8.37 8.26
N GLU A 231 -10.99 9.37 8.23
CA GLU A 231 -12.30 9.31 7.55
C GLU A 231 -12.21 9.20 6.03
N LEU A 232 -11.06 9.56 5.43
CA LEU A 232 -10.83 9.45 3.99
C LEU A 232 -10.50 8.03 3.54
N ARG A 233 -10.31 7.09 4.46
CA ARG A 233 -9.92 5.72 4.20
C ARG A 233 -10.96 4.98 3.36
N ASP A 234 -10.55 4.44 2.22
CA ASP A 234 -11.38 3.56 1.40
C ASP A 234 -10.99 2.09 1.61
N LYS A 235 -11.69 1.42 2.52
CA LYS A 235 -11.47 0.01 2.83
C LYS A 235 -11.65 -0.93 1.63
N THR A 236 -12.37 -0.52 0.59
CA THR A 236 -12.58 -1.33 -0.61
C THR A 236 -11.34 -1.40 -1.51
N GLN A 237 -10.39 -0.51 -1.27
CA GLN A 237 -9.12 -0.43 -1.99
C GLN A 237 -7.96 -1.09 -1.23
N GLU A 238 -8.19 -1.58 -0.02
CA GLU A 238 -7.18 -2.25 0.79
C GLU A 238 -7.28 -3.78 0.67
N ASP A 239 -6.26 -4.51 1.09
CA ASP A 239 -6.33 -5.97 1.16
C ASP A 239 -7.31 -6.38 2.27
N SER A 240 -8.30 -7.20 1.92
CA SER A 240 -9.34 -7.62 2.85
C SER A 240 -8.77 -8.44 4.03
N ARG A 241 -7.66 -9.14 3.83
CA ARG A 241 -6.96 -9.92 4.85
C ARG A 241 -6.28 -8.98 5.86
N GLU A 242 -5.60 -7.94 5.35
CA GLU A 242 -4.94 -6.92 6.19
C GLU A 242 -5.97 -6.13 7.01
N MET A 243 -7.11 -5.78 6.39
CA MET A 243 -8.21 -5.13 7.08
C MET A 243 -8.79 -6.02 8.20
N ALA A 244 -9.05 -7.29 7.88
CA ALA A 244 -9.56 -8.25 8.86
C ALA A 244 -8.57 -8.49 10.01
N ALA A 245 -7.27 -8.40 9.75
CA ALA A 245 -6.21 -8.46 10.75
C ALA A 245 -6.19 -7.23 11.65
N ALA A 246 -6.24 -6.04 11.05
CA ALA A 246 -6.26 -4.76 11.77
C ALA A 246 -7.45 -4.66 12.73
N ASP A 247 -8.65 -5.06 12.29
CA ASP A 247 -9.86 -5.11 13.13
C ASP A 247 -9.71 -6.08 14.33
N ARG A 248 -8.78 -7.03 14.25
CA ARG A 248 -8.45 -8.00 15.32
C ARG A 248 -7.22 -7.61 16.14
N GLY A 249 -6.59 -6.49 15.83
CA GLY A 249 -5.36 -6.03 16.46
C GLY A 249 -4.14 -6.90 16.14
N LEU A 250 -4.10 -7.51 14.95
CA LEU A 250 -3.00 -8.32 14.44
C LEU A 250 -2.22 -7.54 13.37
N SER A 251 -0.89 -7.72 13.36
CA SER A 251 -0.03 -7.20 12.29
C SER A 251 0.08 -8.24 11.19
N TYR A 252 -0.52 -7.98 10.06
CA TYR A 252 -0.58 -8.88 8.90
C TYR A 252 -0.24 -8.13 7.62
N VAL A 253 0.53 -8.78 6.75
CA VAL A 253 0.77 -8.34 5.37
C VAL A 253 0.58 -9.56 4.46
N GLY A 254 -0.27 -9.43 3.45
CA GLY A 254 -0.47 -10.45 2.42
C GLY A 254 0.72 -10.51 1.46
N LEU A 255 1.14 -11.72 1.10
CA LEU A 255 2.17 -12.00 0.10
C LEU A 255 1.63 -12.99 -0.94
N ASP A 256 2.40 -13.21 -2.01
CA ASP A 256 1.95 -14.03 -3.15
C ASP A 256 2.31 -15.52 -3.05
N GLY A 257 2.85 -15.97 -1.92
CA GLY A 257 3.23 -17.36 -1.70
C GLY A 257 2.07 -18.26 -1.24
N ASP A 258 2.40 -19.48 -0.86
CA ASP A 258 1.45 -20.54 -0.50
C ASP A 258 1.78 -21.25 0.83
N ILE A 259 2.78 -20.78 1.58
CA ILE A 259 3.08 -21.22 2.94
C ILE A 259 2.61 -20.16 3.92
N GLY A 260 1.49 -20.42 4.60
CA GLY A 260 0.95 -19.54 5.62
C GLY A 260 1.84 -19.49 6.85
N CYS A 261 2.05 -18.29 7.41
CA CYS A 261 2.95 -18.05 8.52
C CYS A 261 2.23 -17.45 9.73
N MET A 262 2.44 -18.01 10.92
CA MET A 262 2.03 -17.44 12.21
C MET A 262 3.20 -17.42 13.18
N ILE A 263 3.68 -16.24 13.52
CA ILE A 263 4.92 -16.06 14.27
C ILE A 263 4.70 -15.02 15.38
N ASN A 264 5.48 -15.05 16.42
CA ASN A 264 5.53 -13.98 17.41
C ASN A 264 6.82 -13.17 17.30
N GLY A 265 6.66 -11.88 17.07
CA GLY A 265 7.75 -10.93 16.91
C GLY A 265 8.19 -10.75 15.45
N ALA A 266 8.24 -9.49 15.00
CA ALA A 266 8.50 -9.12 13.63
C ALA A 266 9.86 -9.62 13.10
N GLY A 267 10.92 -9.57 13.94
CA GLY A 267 12.25 -10.06 13.56
C GLY A 267 12.26 -11.57 13.29
N LEU A 268 11.58 -12.36 14.13
CA LEU A 268 11.45 -13.80 13.91
C LEU A 268 10.59 -14.10 12.68
N ALA A 269 9.55 -13.30 12.43
CA ALA A 269 8.72 -13.44 11.25
C ALA A 269 9.52 -13.24 9.96
N MET A 270 10.30 -12.16 9.87
CA MET A 270 11.18 -11.91 8.72
C MET A 270 12.19 -13.05 8.53
N ALA A 271 12.89 -13.46 9.59
CA ALA A 271 13.84 -14.57 9.53
C ALA A 271 13.17 -15.91 9.12
N THR A 272 11.92 -16.14 9.53
CA THR A 272 11.17 -17.34 9.14
C THR A 272 10.84 -17.32 7.65
N MET A 273 10.41 -16.18 7.12
CA MET A 273 10.13 -16.00 5.69
C MET A 273 11.40 -16.20 4.84
N ASP A 274 12.55 -15.65 5.29
CA ASP A 274 13.83 -15.86 4.62
C ASP A 274 14.23 -17.34 4.60
N MET A 275 14.02 -18.07 5.71
CA MET A 275 14.30 -19.50 5.79
C MET A 275 13.38 -20.33 4.89
N ILE A 276 12.11 -19.97 4.77
CA ILE A 276 11.19 -20.60 3.81
C ILE A 276 11.70 -20.40 2.38
N LYS A 277 12.11 -19.19 2.01
CA LYS A 277 12.69 -18.90 0.68
C LYS A 277 13.97 -19.66 0.43
N LEU A 278 14.88 -19.73 1.40
CA LEU A 278 16.11 -20.52 1.30
C LEU A 278 15.84 -22.02 1.13
N ALA A 279 14.77 -22.54 1.71
CA ALA A 279 14.32 -23.93 1.54
C ALA A 279 13.57 -24.16 0.21
N GLY A 280 13.38 -23.14 -0.63
CA GLY A 280 12.71 -23.23 -1.93
C GLY A 280 11.19 -23.10 -1.90
N GLY A 281 10.63 -22.51 -0.85
CA GLY A 281 9.20 -22.19 -0.72
C GLY A 281 8.93 -20.69 -0.82
N GLU A 282 7.65 -20.31 -0.85
CA GLU A 282 7.21 -18.91 -0.87
C GLU A 282 6.21 -18.64 0.27
N PRO A 283 6.49 -17.67 1.16
CA PRO A 283 5.57 -17.30 2.24
C PRO A 283 4.32 -16.60 1.69
N ALA A 284 3.14 -17.00 2.18
CA ALA A 284 1.85 -16.42 1.81
C ALA A 284 1.54 -15.12 2.58
N ASN A 285 2.18 -14.92 3.71
CA ASN A 285 1.93 -13.74 4.56
C ASN A 285 3.05 -13.51 5.57
N PHE A 286 3.15 -12.26 6.00
CA PHE A 286 3.71 -11.90 7.29
C PHE A 286 2.57 -11.86 8.32
N LEU A 287 2.75 -12.47 9.48
CA LEU A 287 1.82 -12.34 10.62
C LEU A 287 2.57 -12.40 11.93
N ASP A 288 2.50 -11.31 12.69
CA ASP A 288 2.99 -11.23 14.05
C ASP A 288 1.82 -11.24 15.06
N VAL A 289 1.73 -12.31 15.85
CA VAL A 289 0.71 -12.42 16.89
C VAL A 289 1.05 -11.62 18.16
N GLY A 290 2.26 -11.03 18.19
CA GLY A 290 2.74 -10.20 19.30
C GLY A 290 3.06 -10.96 20.58
N GLY A 291 3.34 -10.20 21.64
CA GLY A 291 3.54 -10.71 22.99
C GLY A 291 2.21 -10.91 23.73
N GLY A 292 2.02 -12.03 24.43
CA GLY A 292 0.82 -12.32 25.21
C GLY A 292 -0.34 -12.89 24.38
N ALA A 293 -0.06 -13.70 23.37
CA ALA A 293 -1.08 -14.34 22.56
C ALA A 293 -1.92 -15.31 23.40
N SER A 294 -3.19 -14.99 23.64
CA SER A 294 -4.17 -15.90 24.23
C SER A 294 -4.63 -16.96 23.24
N PRO A 295 -5.24 -18.07 23.71
CA PRO A 295 -5.83 -19.07 22.82
C PRO A 295 -6.80 -18.48 21.79
N GLU A 296 -7.62 -17.48 22.18
CA GLU A 296 -8.57 -16.81 21.27
C GLU A 296 -7.84 -15.98 20.21
N ARG A 297 -6.74 -15.31 20.57
CA ARG A 297 -5.92 -14.55 19.63
C ARG A 297 -5.23 -15.49 18.63
N THR A 298 -4.76 -16.64 19.12
CA THR A 298 -4.19 -17.70 18.29
C THR A 298 -5.22 -18.24 17.30
N GLU A 299 -6.46 -18.56 17.75
CA GLU A 299 -7.54 -19.00 16.87
C GLU A 299 -7.88 -17.96 15.79
N LYS A 300 -7.94 -16.67 16.16
CA LYS A 300 -8.19 -15.58 15.19
C LYS A 300 -7.09 -15.48 14.14
N ALA A 301 -5.83 -15.64 14.55
CA ALA A 301 -4.69 -15.66 13.65
C ALA A 301 -4.74 -16.84 12.67
N PHE A 302 -5.06 -18.05 13.17
CA PHE A 302 -5.26 -19.23 12.33
C PHE A 302 -6.34 -19.01 11.26
N ARG A 303 -7.53 -18.55 11.68
CA ARG A 303 -8.65 -18.27 10.75
C ARG A 303 -8.27 -17.24 9.69
N LEU A 304 -7.45 -16.26 10.05
CA LEU A 304 -7.02 -15.23 9.11
C LEU A 304 -6.11 -15.82 8.03
N VAL A 305 -5.12 -16.64 8.41
CA VAL A 305 -4.20 -17.27 7.46
C VAL A 305 -4.94 -18.28 6.58
N LEU A 306 -5.82 -19.10 7.17
CA LEU A 306 -6.59 -20.12 6.44
C LEU A 306 -7.75 -19.57 5.59
N ALA A 307 -8.07 -18.26 5.71
CA ALA A 307 -9.01 -17.60 4.81
C ALA A 307 -8.40 -17.32 3.43
N ASP A 308 -7.10 -17.48 3.29
CA ASP A 308 -6.41 -17.41 2.00
C ASP A 308 -6.42 -18.81 1.34
N GLU A 309 -7.23 -18.96 0.30
CA GLU A 309 -7.38 -20.22 -0.45
C GLU A 309 -6.09 -20.66 -1.17
N GLY A 310 -5.14 -19.74 -1.36
CA GLY A 310 -3.82 -20.01 -1.92
C GLY A 310 -2.90 -20.80 -0.96
N VAL A 311 -3.17 -20.79 0.34
CA VAL A 311 -2.31 -21.44 1.34
C VAL A 311 -2.42 -22.96 1.27
N LYS A 312 -1.27 -23.63 1.08
CA LYS A 312 -1.12 -25.10 0.94
C LYS A 312 -0.44 -25.78 2.12
N ALA A 313 0.25 -25.02 2.96
CA ALA A 313 0.80 -25.49 4.24
C ALA A 313 0.84 -24.34 5.23
N MET A 314 0.81 -24.61 6.53
CA MET A 314 0.89 -23.59 7.56
C MET A 314 2.06 -23.85 8.50
N LEU A 315 2.89 -22.83 8.72
CA LEU A 315 4.00 -22.84 9.67
C LEU A 315 3.69 -21.92 10.86
N VAL A 316 3.62 -22.51 12.06
CA VAL A 316 3.59 -21.81 13.35
C VAL A 316 4.99 -21.86 13.94
N ASN A 317 5.63 -20.71 14.08
CA ASN A 317 6.97 -20.62 14.65
C ASN A 317 6.99 -19.63 15.82
N ILE A 318 7.12 -20.16 17.03
CA ILE A 318 7.06 -19.41 18.27
C ILE A 318 8.39 -19.46 19.01
N PHE A 319 8.90 -18.29 19.36
CA PHE A 319 9.97 -18.13 20.34
C PHE A 319 9.41 -17.40 21.57
N ALA A 320 9.06 -18.18 22.60
CA ALA A 320 8.39 -17.67 23.79
C ALA A 320 9.39 -17.03 24.75
N GLY A 321 9.38 -15.69 24.81
CA GLY A 321 10.02 -14.91 25.86
C GLY A 321 8.96 -14.54 26.93
N ILE A 322 8.17 -13.50 26.66
CA ILE A 322 7.00 -13.12 27.47
C ILE A 322 5.83 -14.09 27.24
N ASN A 323 5.65 -14.54 26.01
CA ASN A 323 4.71 -15.61 25.69
C ASN A 323 5.14 -16.94 26.33
N ARG A 324 4.20 -17.85 26.49
CA ARG A 324 4.45 -19.20 26.99
C ARG A 324 4.05 -20.21 25.92
N CYS A 325 4.94 -21.18 25.68
CA CYS A 325 4.71 -22.23 24.67
C CYS A 325 3.50 -23.12 24.97
N ASP A 326 3.19 -23.39 26.25
CA ASP A 326 2.02 -24.14 26.66
C ASP A 326 0.71 -23.44 26.27
N TRP A 327 0.56 -22.14 26.51
CA TRP A 327 -0.62 -21.36 26.11
C TRP A 327 -0.79 -21.30 24.59
N ILE A 328 0.31 -21.13 23.87
CA ILE A 328 0.26 -21.15 22.40
C ILE A 328 -0.13 -22.55 21.90
N ALA A 329 0.43 -23.61 22.47
CA ALA A 329 0.09 -24.99 22.11
C ALA A 329 -1.40 -25.31 22.35
N GLU A 330 -1.96 -24.87 23.50
CA GLU A 330 -3.40 -24.96 23.78
C GLU A 330 -4.23 -24.23 22.72
N GLY A 331 -3.81 -23.00 22.37
CA GLY A 331 -4.46 -22.19 21.32
C GLY A 331 -4.43 -22.86 19.95
N VAL A 332 -3.27 -23.43 19.57
CA VAL A 332 -3.11 -24.18 18.32
C VAL A 332 -4.02 -25.40 18.29
N VAL A 333 -3.98 -26.24 19.34
CA VAL A 333 -4.82 -27.45 19.46
C VAL A 333 -6.30 -27.08 19.42
N HIS A 334 -6.70 -26.02 20.11
CA HIS A 334 -8.08 -25.55 20.13
C HIS A 334 -8.52 -25.06 18.73
N ALA A 335 -7.68 -24.29 18.05
CA ALA A 335 -7.97 -23.79 16.71
C ALA A 335 -8.12 -24.96 15.71
N VAL A 336 -7.17 -25.90 15.71
CA VAL A 336 -7.20 -27.06 14.78
C VAL A 336 -8.42 -27.97 15.03
N LYS A 337 -8.83 -28.14 16.29
CA LYS A 337 -10.05 -28.91 16.61
C LYS A 337 -11.35 -28.25 16.14
N LYS A 338 -11.38 -26.94 16.09
CA LYS A 338 -12.56 -26.14 15.65
C LYS A 338 -12.62 -25.90 14.15
N ILE A 339 -11.47 -25.96 13.50
CA ILE A 339 -11.34 -25.68 12.07
C ILE A 339 -11.08 -27.01 11.39
N ASP A 340 -11.92 -27.37 10.43
CA ASP A 340 -11.68 -28.54 9.57
C ASP A 340 -10.50 -28.25 8.62
N MET A 341 -9.28 -28.40 9.16
CA MET A 341 -8.05 -28.00 8.49
C MET A 341 -7.61 -29.10 7.51
N GLN A 342 -7.64 -28.80 6.22
CA GLN A 342 -7.31 -29.74 5.14
C GLN A 342 -5.84 -29.65 4.69
N ILE A 343 -5.07 -28.70 5.23
CA ILE A 343 -3.66 -28.48 4.87
C ILE A 343 -2.73 -28.90 6.03
N PRO A 344 -1.48 -29.31 5.73
CA PRO A 344 -0.52 -29.69 6.75
C PRO A 344 -0.13 -28.51 7.65
N LEU A 345 0.00 -28.79 8.95
CA LEU A 345 0.42 -27.84 9.98
C LEU A 345 1.78 -28.23 10.54
N ILE A 346 2.72 -27.33 10.45
CA ILE A 346 4.05 -27.45 11.04
C ILE A 346 4.14 -26.51 12.26
N VAL A 347 4.60 -27.02 13.40
CA VAL A 347 4.73 -26.25 14.64
C VAL A 347 6.15 -26.36 15.20
N ARG A 348 6.78 -25.20 15.37
CA ARG A 348 8.03 -25.09 16.10
C ARG A 348 7.82 -24.21 17.32
N LEU A 349 8.12 -24.78 18.50
CA LEU A 349 8.09 -24.07 19.79
C LEU A 349 9.49 -24.01 20.38
N SER A 350 9.86 -22.86 20.95
CA SER A 350 11.11 -22.62 21.66
C SER A 350 10.91 -21.60 22.77
N GLY A 351 11.67 -21.67 23.83
CA GLY A 351 11.63 -20.70 24.94
C GLY A 351 10.81 -21.18 26.14
N THR A 352 10.12 -20.26 26.81
CA THR A 352 9.42 -20.49 28.09
C THR A 352 8.36 -21.59 27.96
N ASN A 353 8.40 -22.58 28.86
CA ASN A 353 7.49 -23.75 28.92
C ASN A 353 7.43 -24.56 27.63
N VAL A 354 8.57 -24.71 26.93
CA VAL A 354 8.64 -25.41 25.63
C VAL A 354 8.30 -26.89 25.78
N GLU A 355 8.76 -27.56 26.84
CA GLU A 355 8.52 -29.00 27.06
C GLU A 355 7.03 -29.26 27.30
N GLU A 356 6.36 -28.44 28.11
CA GLU A 356 4.92 -28.54 28.34
C GLU A 356 4.13 -28.26 27.04
N GLY A 357 4.54 -27.24 26.27
CA GLY A 357 3.92 -26.96 24.98
C GLY A 357 4.06 -28.12 23.99
N ARG A 358 5.23 -28.73 23.88
CA ARG A 358 5.47 -29.95 23.04
C ARG A 358 4.62 -31.11 23.48
N LYS A 359 4.47 -31.34 24.79
CA LYS A 359 3.65 -32.37 25.36
C LYS A 359 2.18 -32.18 24.98
N ILE A 360 1.64 -30.95 25.11
CA ILE A 360 0.25 -30.62 24.71
C ILE A 360 0.02 -30.95 23.22
N ILE A 361 0.96 -30.56 22.34
CA ILE A 361 0.87 -30.89 20.91
C ILE A 361 0.88 -32.40 20.69
N ALA A 362 1.81 -33.16 21.31
CA ALA A 362 1.94 -34.59 21.14
C ALA A 362 0.73 -35.36 21.65
N GLU A 363 0.15 -34.99 22.81
CA GLU A 363 -1.02 -35.61 23.42
C GLU A 363 -2.34 -35.21 22.76
N SER A 364 -2.34 -34.24 21.86
CA SER A 364 -3.54 -33.74 21.19
C SER A 364 -4.20 -34.74 20.24
N GLY A 365 -3.41 -35.71 19.73
CA GLY A 365 -3.83 -36.69 18.71
C GLY A 365 -4.05 -36.08 17.32
N LEU A 366 -3.66 -34.83 17.11
CA LEU A 366 -3.81 -34.12 15.83
C LEU A 366 -2.60 -34.38 14.90
N PRO A 367 -2.79 -34.33 13.58
CA PRO A 367 -1.72 -34.58 12.60
C PRO A 367 -0.81 -33.34 12.47
N ILE A 368 -0.15 -32.97 13.57
CA ILE A 368 0.74 -31.80 13.62
C ILE A 368 2.19 -32.25 13.45
N ILE A 369 2.90 -31.66 12.49
CA ILE A 369 4.31 -31.91 12.24
C ILE A 369 5.12 -30.99 13.15
N THR A 370 5.97 -31.55 14.02
CA THR A 370 6.81 -30.76 14.92
C THR A 370 8.21 -30.58 14.38
N ALA A 371 8.83 -29.43 14.71
CA ALA A 371 10.21 -29.11 14.40
C ALA A 371 10.93 -28.52 15.62
N THR A 372 12.26 -28.70 15.69
CA THR A 372 13.09 -28.21 16.79
C THR A 372 13.86 -26.96 16.43
N THR A 373 14.38 -26.88 15.20
CA THR A 373 15.12 -25.73 14.69
C THR A 373 14.31 -24.93 13.68
N LEU A 374 14.72 -23.70 13.41
CA LEU A 374 14.08 -22.85 12.40
C LEU A 374 14.28 -23.42 10.99
N ALA A 375 15.48 -23.91 10.68
CA ALA A 375 15.80 -24.52 9.39
C ALA A 375 14.93 -25.77 9.15
N GLU A 376 14.86 -26.68 10.13
CA GLU A 376 14.02 -27.87 10.07
C GLU A 376 12.52 -27.51 9.88
N ALA A 377 12.04 -26.45 10.54
CA ALA A 377 10.67 -26.00 10.41
C ALA A 377 10.36 -25.50 8.98
N ALA A 378 11.26 -24.74 8.38
CA ALA A 378 11.13 -24.26 7.02
C ALA A 378 11.19 -25.42 5.99
N GLU A 379 12.16 -26.31 6.12
CA GLU A 379 12.29 -27.51 5.26
C GLU A 379 11.03 -28.39 5.30
N LYS A 380 10.52 -28.67 6.51
CA LYS A 380 9.28 -29.44 6.69
C LYS A 380 8.05 -28.73 6.12
N ALA A 381 7.99 -27.41 6.24
CA ALA A 381 6.89 -26.65 5.66
C ALA A 381 6.89 -26.71 4.13
N VAL A 382 8.06 -26.57 3.50
CA VAL A 382 8.21 -26.68 2.05
C VAL A 382 7.92 -28.10 1.58
N GLN A 383 8.43 -29.12 2.27
CA GLN A 383 8.15 -30.52 1.95
C GLN A 383 6.64 -30.81 2.02
N ALA A 384 5.99 -30.47 3.12
CA ALA A 384 4.57 -30.73 3.33
C ALA A 384 3.69 -29.98 2.30
N ARG A 385 4.07 -28.74 1.93
CA ARG A 385 3.43 -27.98 0.86
C ARG A 385 3.57 -28.69 -0.48
N ASN A 386 4.75 -29.20 -0.84
CA ASN A 386 4.96 -29.91 -2.09
C ASN A 386 4.13 -31.21 -2.16
N GLU A 387 4.03 -31.93 -1.07
CA GLU A 387 3.19 -33.14 -0.96
C GLU A 387 1.69 -32.81 -1.10
N GLN A 388 1.24 -31.68 -0.53
CA GLN A 388 -0.15 -31.23 -0.64
C GLN A 388 -0.50 -30.84 -2.08
N VAL A 389 0.35 -30.07 -2.74
CA VAL A 389 0.17 -29.66 -4.16
C VAL A 389 0.15 -30.91 -5.07
N ALA A 390 1.03 -31.88 -4.83
CA ALA A 390 1.03 -33.13 -5.59
C ALA A 390 -0.26 -33.95 -5.44
N LYS A 391 -0.85 -33.97 -4.23
CA LYS A 391 -2.14 -34.63 -3.98
C LYS A 391 -3.29 -33.93 -4.69
N GLU A 392 -3.34 -32.60 -4.67
CA GLU A 392 -4.38 -31.81 -5.33
C GLU A 392 -4.29 -31.92 -6.86
N GLY A 393 -3.08 -32.02 -7.42
CA GLY A 393 -2.87 -32.20 -8.87
C GLY A 393 -3.19 -33.64 -9.36
N ALA A 394 -3.34 -34.60 -8.46
CA ALA A 394 -3.67 -36.00 -8.79
C ALA A 394 -5.17 -36.33 -8.60
N ALA A 395 -5.95 -35.41 -8.00
CA ALA A 395 -7.39 -35.54 -7.77
C ALA A 395 -8.20 -34.81 -8.86
#